data_7b8cd32929b0c0bd29e69c64ac9f6b9e
#
_entry.id   7b8cd32929b0c0bd29e69c64ac9f6b9e
#
_cell.length_a   1.000
_cell.length_b   1.000
_cell.length_c   1.000
_cell.angle_alpha   90.00
_cell.angle_beta   90.00
_cell.angle_gamma   90.00
#
_symmetry.space_group_name_H-M   'P 1'
#
loop_
_entity.id
_entity.type
_entity.pdbx_description
1 polymer ?
#
loop_
_entity_poly.entity_id
_entity_poly.type
_entity_poly.pdbx_seq_one_letter_code
_entity_poly.pdbx_strand_id
1 'polypeptide(L)'
;MAFKFSLESVLKVRKHEEKIQKQKLAEELMKKKKIDDVKEEVHIKLKNFLDNDEFGEAQNIQRIKRHGRHILQTHELIQKLNGESAEADKLVGKVRENLASAHKSRHILEKLKETEHSGFSRKLQRDEQKTMDEIATQSFSR
;
A
#
# COMPACT_ATOMS: atom_id res chain seq x y z
N MET A 1 6.90 39.06 6.73
CA MET A 1 6.53 37.93 7.60
C MET A 1 6.42 36.65 6.80
N ALA A 2 7.04 35.60 7.26
CA ALA A 2 6.91 34.29 6.64
C ALA A 2 5.67 33.56 7.19
N PHE A 3 4.94 32.86 6.33
CA PHE A 3 3.83 31.99 6.74
C PHE A 3 4.36 30.84 7.59
N LYS A 4 3.70 30.58 8.70
CA LYS A 4 4.03 29.47 9.58
C LYS A 4 2.75 28.70 9.92
N PHE A 5 2.70 27.45 9.50
CA PHE A 5 1.57 26.56 9.78
C PHE A 5 1.63 26.08 11.23
N SER A 6 0.54 26.29 11.98
CA SER A 6 0.47 25.96 13.41
C SER A 6 0.60 24.46 13.69
N LEU A 7 0.14 23.61 12.77
CA LEU A 7 0.14 22.15 12.91
C LEU A 7 1.22 21.46 12.04
N GLU A 8 2.31 22.16 11.72
CA GLU A 8 3.39 21.61 10.90
C GLU A 8 4.01 20.35 11.51
N SER A 9 4.20 20.32 12.81
CA SER A 9 4.71 19.15 13.52
C SER A 9 3.77 17.94 13.42
N VAL A 10 2.46 18.17 13.52
CA VAL A 10 1.42 17.15 13.38
C VAL A 10 1.40 16.61 11.95
N LEU A 11 1.51 17.51 10.96
CA LEU A 11 1.58 17.12 9.55
C LEU A 11 2.80 16.23 9.27
N LYS A 12 3.95 16.53 9.83
CA LYS A 12 5.17 15.69 9.72
C LYS A 12 4.95 14.30 10.31
N VAL A 13 4.30 14.21 11.46
CA VAL A 13 3.95 12.93 12.09
C VAL A 13 3.00 12.12 11.19
N ARG A 14 1.99 12.75 10.62
CA ARG A 14 1.03 12.08 9.71
C ARG A 14 1.70 11.59 8.42
N LYS A 15 2.61 12.37 7.86
CA LYS A 15 3.43 11.94 6.71
C LYS A 15 4.30 10.73 7.05
N HIS A 16 4.89 10.72 8.22
CA HIS A 16 5.70 9.60 8.69
C HIS A 16 4.85 8.33 8.91
N GLU A 17 3.69 8.45 9.52
CA GLU A 17 2.73 7.34 9.69
C GLU A 17 2.31 6.74 8.33
N GLU A 18 1.99 7.58 7.36
CA GLU A 18 1.67 7.14 6.00
C GLU A 18 2.83 6.38 5.36
N LYS A 19 4.05 6.88 5.52
CA LYS A 19 5.26 6.23 5.01
C LYS A 19 5.46 4.85 5.64
N ILE A 20 5.25 4.73 6.94
CA ILE A 20 5.32 3.43 7.65
C ILE A 20 4.27 2.46 7.09
N GLN A 21 3.04 2.90 6.87
CA GLN A 21 1.99 2.06 6.31
C GLN A 21 2.29 1.64 4.87
N LYS A 22 2.88 2.50 4.05
CA LYS A 22 3.37 2.14 2.70
C LYS A 22 4.44 1.05 2.74
N GLN A 23 5.38 1.15 3.67
CA GLN A 23 6.43 0.13 3.84
C GLN A 23 5.83 -1.22 4.29
N LYS A 24 4.90 -1.20 5.24
CA LYS A 24 4.19 -2.41 5.68
C LYS A 24 3.41 -3.06 4.54
N LEU A 25 2.74 -2.26 3.72
CA LEU A 25 2.03 -2.78 2.56
C LEU A 25 2.97 -3.44 1.56
N ALA A 26 4.12 -2.82 1.28
CA ALA A 26 5.13 -3.40 0.39
C ALA A 26 5.67 -4.72 0.94
N GLU A 27 5.94 -4.83 2.23
CA GLU A 27 6.39 -6.06 2.90
C GLU A 27 5.34 -7.18 2.79
N GLU A 28 4.07 -6.88 3.08
CA GLU A 28 2.99 -7.86 3.00
C GLU A 28 2.73 -8.31 1.55
N LEU A 29 2.82 -7.40 0.58
CA LEU A 29 2.72 -7.75 -0.85
C LEU A 29 3.88 -8.64 -1.30
N MET A 30 5.10 -8.41 -0.81
CA MET A 30 6.24 -9.29 -1.10
C MET A 30 6.05 -10.69 -0.51
N LYS A 31 5.55 -10.79 0.72
CA LYS A 31 5.22 -12.08 1.36
C LYS A 31 4.18 -12.84 0.56
N LYS A 32 3.10 -12.16 0.18
CA LYS A 32 2.05 -12.75 -0.67
C LYS A 32 2.61 -13.23 -2.00
N LYS A 33 3.42 -12.42 -2.67
CA LYS A 33 4.06 -12.79 -3.95
C LYS A 33 4.91 -14.06 -3.80
N LYS A 34 5.69 -14.18 -2.74
CA LYS A 34 6.49 -15.39 -2.47
C LYS A 34 5.60 -16.63 -2.32
N ILE A 35 4.48 -16.51 -1.62
CA ILE A 35 3.52 -17.62 -1.46
C ILE A 35 2.92 -18.00 -2.80
N ASP A 36 2.50 -17.02 -3.60
CA ASP A 36 1.90 -17.25 -4.91
C ASP A 36 2.91 -17.83 -5.91
N ASP A 37 4.17 -17.40 -5.87
CA ASP A 37 5.25 -17.95 -6.70
C ASP A 37 5.53 -19.42 -6.35
N VAL A 38 5.58 -19.76 -5.08
CA VAL A 38 5.73 -21.17 -4.61
C VAL A 38 4.55 -22.01 -5.03
N LYS A 39 3.35 -21.49 -4.91
CA LYS A 39 2.11 -22.14 -5.34
C LYS A 39 2.12 -22.44 -6.83
N GLU A 40 2.50 -21.48 -7.65
CA GLU A 40 2.62 -21.63 -9.10
C GLU A 40 3.69 -22.67 -9.46
N GLU A 41 4.84 -22.65 -8.81
CA GLU A 41 5.90 -23.63 -9.00
C GLU A 41 5.41 -25.05 -8.67
N VAL A 42 4.69 -25.23 -7.58
CA VAL A 42 4.11 -26.51 -7.20
C VAL A 42 3.09 -26.99 -8.23
N HIS A 43 2.24 -26.10 -8.73
CA HIS A 43 1.29 -26.42 -9.81
C HIS A 43 1.97 -26.86 -11.11
N ILE A 44 3.03 -26.16 -11.51
CA ILE A 44 3.83 -26.50 -12.71
C ILE A 44 4.50 -27.85 -12.53
N LYS A 45 5.11 -28.12 -11.38
CA LYS A 45 5.74 -29.41 -11.09
C LYS A 45 4.72 -30.55 -11.10
N LEU A 46 3.54 -30.33 -10.54
CA LEU A 46 2.47 -31.33 -10.55
C LEU A 46 2.00 -31.61 -11.97
N LYS A 47 1.78 -30.56 -12.76
CA LYS A 47 1.39 -30.69 -14.18
C LYS A 47 2.42 -31.47 -14.99
N ASN A 48 3.70 -31.10 -14.86
CA ASN A 48 4.78 -31.81 -15.54
C ASN A 48 4.89 -33.28 -15.09
N PHE A 49 4.69 -33.55 -13.82
CA PHE A 49 4.67 -34.90 -13.28
C PHE A 49 3.52 -35.74 -13.86
N LEU A 50 2.33 -35.16 -13.99
CA LEU A 50 1.17 -35.84 -14.59
C LEU A 50 1.32 -36.02 -16.09
N ASP A 51 1.87 -35.03 -16.81
CA ASP A 51 2.07 -35.09 -18.25
C ASP A 51 3.19 -36.06 -18.67
N ASN A 52 4.22 -36.22 -17.84
CA ASN A 52 5.36 -37.11 -18.10
C ASN A 52 5.14 -38.54 -17.60
N ASP A 53 3.96 -38.83 -17.08
CA ASP A 53 3.66 -40.15 -16.55
C ASP A 53 3.32 -41.10 -17.70
N GLU A 54 4.32 -41.82 -18.16
CA GLU A 54 4.15 -42.91 -19.13
C GLU A 54 3.47 -44.11 -18.44
N PHE A 55 2.17 -44.09 -18.36
CA PHE A 55 1.35 -45.25 -17.98
C PHE A 55 1.38 -46.34 -19.10
N GLY A 56 2.57 -46.76 -19.51
CA GLY A 56 2.66 -47.57 -20.70
C GLY A 56 3.11 -49.00 -20.55
N GLU A 57 3.91 -49.39 -19.60
CA GLU A 57 4.43 -50.76 -19.56
C GLU A 57 4.68 -51.23 -18.10
N ALA A 58 4.18 -52.44 -17.81
CA ALA A 58 4.48 -53.31 -16.65
C ALA A 58 4.70 -52.57 -15.33
N GLN A 59 3.66 -51.91 -14.84
CA GLN A 59 3.79 -51.12 -13.59
C GLN A 59 3.66 -51.98 -12.36
N ASN A 60 4.68 -51.94 -11.55
CA ASN A 60 4.70 -52.51 -10.22
C ASN A 60 3.65 -51.76 -9.36
N ILE A 61 2.81 -52.47 -8.61
CA ILE A 61 1.82 -51.95 -7.67
C ILE A 61 2.43 -50.93 -6.70
N GLN A 62 3.67 -51.12 -6.27
CA GLN A 62 4.39 -50.20 -5.41
C GLN A 62 4.67 -48.85 -6.06
N ARG A 63 4.94 -48.83 -7.38
CA ARG A 63 5.12 -47.59 -8.15
C ARG A 63 3.83 -46.81 -8.26
N ILE A 64 2.73 -47.47 -8.51
CA ILE A 64 1.38 -46.86 -8.55
C ILE A 64 1.00 -46.27 -7.20
N LYS A 65 1.28 -46.98 -6.09
CA LYS A 65 1.05 -46.47 -4.73
C LYS A 65 1.88 -45.24 -4.40
N ARG A 66 3.17 -45.25 -4.76
CA ARG A 66 4.06 -44.08 -4.58
C ARG A 66 3.59 -42.88 -5.38
N HIS A 67 3.19 -43.10 -6.60
CA HIS A 67 2.64 -42.11 -7.50
C HIS A 67 1.37 -41.45 -6.93
N GLY A 68 0.42 -42.28 -6.48
CA GLY A 68 -0.79 -41.81 -5.80
C GLY A 68 -0.53 -41.03 -4.53
N ARG A 69 0.45 -41.47 -3.70
CA ARG A 69 0.86 -40.73 -2.51
C ARG A 69 1.45 -39.38 -2.85
N HIS A 70 2.28 -39.29 -3.90
CA HIS A 70 2.90 -38.05 -4.34
C HIS A 70 1.83 -37.02 -4.80
N ILE A 71 0.86 -37.48 -5.58
CA ILE A 71 -0.27 -36.64 -6.00
C ILE A 71 -1.07 -36.15 -4.78
N LEU A 72 -1.35 -37.02 -3.84
CA LEU A 72 -2.12 -36.68 -2.64
C LEU A 72 -1.37 -35.65 -1.76
N GLN A 73 -0.10 -35.88 -1.50
CA GLN A 73 0.75 -34.95 -0.75
C GLN A 73 0.88 -33.59 -1.45
N THR A 74 1.01 -33.59 -2.75
CA THR A 74 1.08 -32.34 -3.53
C THR A 74 -0.25 -31.58 -3.46
N HIS A 75 -1.36 -32.31 -3.51
CA HIS A 75 -2.70 -31.71 -3.37
C HIS A 75 -2.90 -31.08 -1.98
N GLU A 76 -2.50 -31.77 -0.93
CA GLU A 76 -2.51 -31.24 0.44
C GLU A 76 -1.64 -29.98 0.57
N LEU A 77 -0.46 -29.98 -0.03
CA LEU A 77 0.43 -28.82 -0.07
C LEU A 77 -0.23 -27.64 -0.78
N ILE A 78 -0.86 -27.88 -1.92
CA ILE A 78 -1.60 -26.85 -2.67
C ILE A 78 -2.75 -26.27 -1.81
N GLN A 79 -3.49 -27.10 -1.11
CA GLN A 79 -4.55 -26.63 -0.21
C GLN A 79 -3.99 -25.78 0.93
N LYS A 80 -2.86 -26.18 1.51
CA LYS A 80 -2.16 -25.39 2.53
C LYS A 80 -1.71 -24.04 2.00
N LEU A 81 -1.10 -24.01 0.81
CA LEU A 81 -0.66 -22.78 0.15
C LEU A 81 -1.84 -21.87 -0.21
N ASN A 82 -2.97 -22.42 -0.62
CA ASN A 82 -4.21 -21.66 -0.84
C ASN A 82 -4.71 -20.98 0.44
N GLY A 83 -4.65 -21.68 1.57
CA GLY A 83 -4.99 -21.12 2.88
C GLY A 83 -4.05 -19.99 3.29
N GLU A 84 -2.75 -20.18 3.13
CA GLU A 84 -1.72 -19.16 3.41
C GLU A 84 -1.88 -17.93 2.51
N SER A 85 -2.17 -18.13 1.23
CA SER A 85 -2.45 -17.05 0.28
C SER A 85 -3.70 -16.26 0.65
N ALA A 86 -4.76 -16.93 1.08
CA ALA A 86 -5.99 -16.28 1.54
C ALA A 86 -5.77 -15.45 2.81
N GLU A 87 -4.99 -15.95 3.76
CA GLU A 87 -4.60 -15.18 4.95
C GLU A 87 -3.72 -13.97 4.61
N ALA A 88 -2.78 -14.14 3.70
CA ALA A 88 -1.95 -13.04 3.20
C ALA A 88 -2.80 -11.96 2.52
N ASP A 89 -3.83 -12.33 1.75
CA ASP A 89 -4.80 -11.39 1.16
C ASP A 89 -5.55 -10.59 2.22
N LYS A 90 -5.97 -11.23 3.30
CA LYS A 90 -6.63 -10.54 4.41
C LYS A 90 -5.71 -9.52 5.08
N LEU A 91 -4.45 -9.88 5.31
CA LEU A 91 -3.45 -8.97 5.88
C LEU A 91 -3.16 -7.79 4.96
N VAL A 92 -3.02 -8.03 3.67
CA VAL A 92 -2.86 -6.97 2.64
C VAL A 92 -4.06 -6.02 2.65
N GLY A 93 -5.28 -6.56 2.70
CA GLY A 93 -6.51 -5.77 2.79
C GLY A 93 -6.53 -4.87 4.02
N LYS A 94 -6.15 -5.41 5.18
CA LYS A 94 -6.09 -4.69 6.45
C LYS A 94 -5.05 -3.55 6.42
N VAL A 95 -3.88 -3.81 5.87
CA VAL A 95 -2.83 -2.79 5.73
C VAL A 95 -3.23 -1.72 4.73
N ARG A 96 -3.93 -2.07 3.64
CA ARG A 96 -4.51 -1.10 2.69
C ARG A 96 -5.51 -0.17 3.35
N GLU A 97 -6.39 -0.69 4.21
CA GLU A 97 -7.32 0.13 4.98
C GLU A 97 -6.59 1.09 5.91
N ASN A 98 -5.56 0.61 6.61
CA ASN A 98 -4.72 1.44 7.48
C ASN A 98 -4.00 2.54 6.69
N LEU A 99 -3.48 2.21 5.51
CA LEU A 99 -2.85 3.19 4.60
C LEU A 99 -3.85 4.24 4.12
N ALA A 100 -5.06 3.83 3.74
CA ALA A 100 -6.11 4.75 3.32
C ALA A 100 -6.50 5.72 4.45
N SER A 101 -6.59 5.23 5.68
CA SER A 101 -6.85 6.05 6.87
C SER A 101 -5.72 7.05 7.14
N ALA A 102 -4.47 6.60 7.09
CA ALA A 102 -3.29 7.46 7.25
C ALA A 102 -3.19 8.52 6.15
N HIS A 103 -3.50 8.15 4.90
CA HIS A 103 -3.57 9.06 3.76
C HIS A 103 -4.64 10.16 3.96
N LYS A 104 -5.83 9.79 4.40
CA LYS A 104 -6.90 10.75 4.70
C LYS A 104 -6.48 11.73 5.79
N SER A 105 -5.88 11.25 6.87
CA SER A 105 -5.41 12.10 7.97
C SER A 105 -4.36 13.10 7.50
N ARG A 106 -3.41 12.67 6.69
CA ARG A 106 -2.41 13.57 6.09
C ARG A 106 -3.07 14.58 5.14
N HIS A 107 -3.96 14.12 4.28
CA HIS A 107 -4.62 14.97 3.29
C HIS A 107 -5.47 16.09 3.93
N ILE A 108 -6.17 15.78 5.02
CA ILE A 108 -6.93 16.78 5.78
C ILE A 108 -6.02 17.89 6.28
N LEU A 109 -4.87 17.53 6.85
CA LEU A 109 -3.90 18.52 7.35
C LEU A 109 -3.24 19.33 6.23
N GLU A 110 -2.97 18.72 5.08
CA GLU A 110 -2.47 19.44 3.91
C GLU A 110 -3.50 20.44 3.37
N LYS A 111 -4.77 20.06 3.29
CA LYS A 111 -5.85 20.96 2.90
C LYS A 111 -6.02 22.11 3.89
N LEU A 112 -5.91 21.84 5.18
CA LEU A 112 -5.95 22.89 6.20
C LEU A 112 -4.76 23.86 6.04
N LYS A 113 -3.57 23.34 5.79
CA LYS A 113 -2.36 24.16 5.51
C LYS A 113 -2.56 25.04 4.28
N GLU A 114 -3.09 24.50 3.18
CA GLU A 114 -3.40 25.28 1.98
C GLU A 114 -4.41 26.40 2.27
N THR A 115 -5.45 26.11 3.04
CA THR A 115 -6.48 27.08 3.41
C THR A 115 -5.91 28.20 4.29
N GLU A 116 -5.10 27.85 5.29
CA GLU A 116 -4.44 28.85 6.15
C GLU A 116 -3.43 29.70 5.36
N HIS A 117 -2.66 29.09 4.47
CA HIS A 117 -1.73 29.80 3.59
C HIS A 117 -2.46 30.77 2.66
N SER A 118 -3.57 30.35 2.06
CA SER A 118 -4.41 31.18 1.21
C SER A 118 -5.00 32.36 1.99
N GLY A 119 -5.47 32.12 3.21
CA GLY A 119 -5.96 33.14 4.12
C GLY A 119 -4.90 34.15 4.50
N PHE A 120 -3.69 33.68 4.80
CA PHE A 120 -2.54 34.53 5.09
C PHE A 120 -2.16 35.41 3.89
N SER A 121 -2.10 34.84 2.71
CA SER A 121 -1.79 35.60 1.47
C SER A 121 -2.83 36.68 1.20
N ARG A 122 -4.12 36.37 1.35
CA ARG A 122 -5.20 37.36 1.19
C ARG A 122 -5.13 38.47 2.22
N LYS A 123 -4.79 38.15 3.47
CA LYS A 123 -4.60 39.15 4.50
C LYS A 123 -3.44 40.08 4.18
N LEU A 124 -2.31 39.51 3.77
CA LEU A 124 -1.14 40.26 3.36
C LEU A 124 -1.45 41.22 2.22
N GLN A 125 -2.11 40.76 1.17
CA GLN A 125 -2.54 41.62 0.05
C GLN A 125 -3.46 42.74 0.47
N ARG A 126 -4.41 42.49 1.39
CA ARG A 126 -5.29 43.53 1.92
C ARG A 126 -4.53 44.57 2.73
N ASP A 127 -3.56 44.16 3.52
CA ASP A 127 -2.77 45.07 4.33
C ASP A 127 -1.84 45.93 3.42
N GLU A 128 -1.25 45.33 2.41
CA GLU A 128 -0.48 46.05 1.36
C GLU A 128 -1.34 47.06 0.63
N GLN A 129 -2.58 46.66 0.22
CA GLN A 129 -3.51 47.55 -0.44
C GLN A 129 -3.89 48.74 0.44
N LYS A 130 -4.17 48.51 1.73
CA LYS A 130 -4.46 49.60 2.67
C LYS A 130 -3.29 50.56 2.80
N THR A 131 -2.08 50.04 2.89
CA THR A 131 -0.88 50.87 2.97
C THR A 131 -0.70 51.72 1.71
N MET A 132 -0.94 51.13 0.55
CA MET A 132 -0.90 51.86 -0.73
C MET A 132 -2.00 52.93 -0.81
N ASP A 133 -3.20 52.61 -0.36
CA ASP A 133 -4.31 53.58 -0.33
C ASP A 133 -4.04 54.72 0.64
N GLU A 134 -3.44 54.45 1.79
CA GLU A 134 -3.02 55.49 2.74
C GLU A 134 -1.92 56.42 2.14
N ILE A 135 -0.92 55.84 1.50
CA ILE A 135 0.13 56.59 0.84
C ILE A 135 -0.48 57.46 -0.27
N ALA A 136 -1.36 56.91 -1.10
CA ALA A 136 -2.06 57.66 -2.15
C ALA A 136 -2.90 58.81 -1.57
N THR A 137 -3.62 58.56 -0.49
CA THR A 137 -4.45 59.59 0.18
C THR A 137 -3.55 60.72 0.74
N GLN A 138 -2.44 60.36 1.39
CA GLN A 138 -1.49 61.35 1.93
C GLN A 138 -0.85 62.17 0.81
N SER A 139 -0.54 61.58 -0.33
CA SER A 139 0.01 62.26 -1.49
C SER A 139 -0.97 63.27 -2.11
N PHE A 140 -2.28 62.96 -2.09
CA PHE A 140 -3.32 63.87 -2.59
C PHE A 140 -3.69 64.99 -1.64
N SER A 141 -3.44 64.83 -0.33
CA SER A 141 -3.75 65.86 0.68
C SER A 141 -2.63 66.92 0.87
N ARG A 142 -1.55 66.80 0.12
CA ARG A 142 -0.49 67.80 0.01
C ARG A 142 -0.67 68.58 -1.29
#